data_824352d4f6be45a98f3f549024439334
#
_entry.id   824352d4f6be45a98f3f549024439334
#
_cell.length_a   1.000
_cell.length_b   1.000
_cell.length_c   1.000
_cell.angle_alpha   90.00
_cell.angle_beta   90.00
_cell.angle_gamma   90.00
#
_symmetry.space_group_name_H-M   'P 1'
#
loop_
_entity.id
_entity.type
_entity.pdbx_description
1 polymer ?
#
loop_
_entity_poly.entity_id
_entity_poly.type
_entity_poly.pdbx_seq_one_letter_code
_entity_poly.pdbx_strand_id
1 'polypeptide(L)'
;NLHQIPFLGIHHLEGHLSSIYLSENPPKPPFLVLLVSGGHTELIKVDVQHKYQRLGRSHDDAAGEAFDKVARLLGLSYPGGPAIQKIAKSGDPKKFLFPKGRVSNPEGGFYPYDFSFSGLKTSVFRQIEKIRSENKKLPIEDIAASFEYVVAEVLVERSIRCALDQGLNSLVLVGGVAANVRLREMMLAKASENEVKIALAPMEFCTDNAAMIGA
;
A
#
# COMPACT_ATOMS: atom_id res chain seq x y z
N ASN A 1 34.94 0.19 12.49
CA ASN A 1 35.14 1.02 11.30
C ASN A 1 36.61 1.00 10.90
N LEU A 2 36.96 0.18 9.89
CA LEU A 2 38.34 -0.03 9.39
C LEU A 2 38.98 1.27 8.86
N HIS A 3 38.18 2.24 8.45
CA HIS A 3 38.66 3.47 7.82
C HIS A 3 38.46 4.74 8.68
N GLN A 4 37.99 4.58 9.92
CA GLN A 4 37.70 5.70 10.84
C GLN A 4 36.80 6.81 10.25
N ILE A 5 35.98 6.45 9.25
CA ILE A 5 35.01 7.38 8.63
C ILE A 5 33.82 7.50 9.57
N PRO A 6 33.31 8.74 9.81
CA PRO A 6 32.08 8.94 10.55
C PRO A 6 30.92 8.13 9.95
N PHE A 7 30.13 7.46 10.78
CA PHE A 7 28.99 6.65 10.38
C PHE A 7 27.73 7.15 11.10
N LEU A 8 26.70 7.47 10.33
CA LEU A 8 25.38 7.83 10.84
C LEU A 8 24.37 6.76 10.39
N GLY A 9 23.79 6.05 11.35
CA GLY A 9 22.73 5.08 11.08
C GLY A 9 21.39 5.80 10.88
N ILE A 10 20.75 5.59 9.74
CA ILE A 10 19.41 6.11 9.44
C ILE A 10 18.41 4.97 9.54
N HIS A 11 17.25 5.24 10.16
CA HIS A 11 16.17 4.26 10.22
C HIS A 11 15.53 4.08 8.84
N HIS A 12 15.45 2.84 8.34
CA HIS A 12 15.00 2.54 6.98
C HIS A 12 13.61 3.13 6.65
N LEU A 13 12.67 3.05 7.60
CA LEU A 13 11.33 3.61 7.40
C LEU A 13 11.35 5.14 7.32
N GLU A 14 12.23 5.81 8.07
CA GLU A 14 12.42 7.26 7.95
C GLU A 14 12.96 7.62 6.57
N GLY A 15 13.84 6.82 6.00
CA GLY A 15 14.27 6.97 4.61
C GLY A 15 13.07 6.95 3.63
N HIS A 16 12.16 5.97 3.76
CA HIS A 16 10.95 5.96 2.94
C HIS A 16 10.07 7.19 3.17
N LEU A 17 9.90 7.64 4.42
CA LEU A 17 9.14 8.87 4.71
C LEU A 17 9.80 10.09 4.09
N SER A 18 11.13 10.16 4.13
CA SER A 18 11.91 11.27 3.57
C SER A 18 11.93 11.29 2.04
N SER A 19 11.61 10.17 1.37
CA SER A 19 11.61 10.11 -0.10
C SER A 19 10.69 11.15 -0.76
N ILE A 20 9.65 11.63 -0.05
CA ILE A 20 8.77 12.69 -0.56
C ILE A 20 9.48 14.03 -0.71
N TYR A 21 10.53 14.28 0.09
CA TYR A 21 11.32 15.53 -0.01
C TYR A 21 12.22 15.56 -1.26
N LEU A 22 12.34 14.44 -1.98
CA LEU A 22 12.98 14.37 -3.30
C LEU A 22 12.03 14.80 -4.45
N SER A 23 10.75 15.09 -4.15
CA SER A 23 9.82 15.65 -5.13
C SER A 23 10.05 17.15 -5.32
N GLU A 24 9.63 17.68 -6.48
CA GLU A 24 9.79 19.12 -6.80
C GLU A 24 9.08 20.05 -5.80
N ASN A 25 7.92 19.61 -5.28
CA ASN A 25 7.08 20.39 -4.36
C ASN A 25 6.66 19.52 -3.16
N PRO A 26 7.58 19.28 -2.21
CA PRO A 26 7.27 18.46 -1.05
C PRO A 26 6.22 19.15 -0.16
N PRO A 27 5.27 18.38 0.41
CA PRO A 27 4.28 18.94 1.31
C PRO A 27 4.93 19.42 2.61
N LYS A 28 4.34 20.47 3.21
CA LYS A 28 4.74 20.93 4.54
C LYS A 28 3.90 20.23 5.61
N PRO A 29 4.47 19.81 6.75
CA PRO A 29 3.70 19.27 7.86
C PRO A 29 2.66 20.29 8.40
N PRO A 30 1.53 19.83 8.96
CA PRO A 30 1.23 18.41 9.21
C PRO A 30 0.64 17.70 7.99
N PHE A 31 0.97 16.42 7.84
CA PHE A 31 0.37 15.57 6.79
C PHE A 31 0.28 14.09 7.24
N LEU A 32 -0.56 13.32 6.58
CA LEU A 32 -0.62 11.87 6.72
C LEU A 32 0.30 11.22 5.67
N VAL A 33 0.98 10.14 6.05
CA VAL A 33 1.74 9.29 5.13
C VAL A 33 1.09 7.91 5.08
N LEU A 34 0.80 7.42 3.89
CA LEU A 34 0.62 6.00 3.62
C LEU A 34 1.96 5.43 3.16
N LEU A 35 2.64 4.74 4.07
CA LEU A 35 3.82 3.95 3.77
C LEU A 35 3.38 2.54 3.38
N VAL A 36 3.61 2.15 2.13
CA VAL A 36 3.17 0.86 1.60
C VAL A 36 4.27 0.21 0.76
N SER A 37 4.87 -0.85 1.30
CA SER A 37 6.02 -1.56 0.71
C SER A 37 5.84 -3.08 0.76
N GLY A 38 6.88 -3.83 0.41
CA GLY A 38 6.94 -5.28 0.55
C GLY A 38 6.76 -5.77 1.99
N GLY A 39 7.32 -5.05 2.96
CA GLY A 39 7.31 -5.44 4.38
C GLY A 39 6.45 -4.57 5.29
N HIS A 40 5.98 -3.41 4.82
CA HIS A 40 5.26 -2.46 5.67
C HIS A 40 3.98 -1.95 5.01
N THR A 41 2.95 -1.77 5.83
CA THR A 41 1.72 -1.05 5.47
C THR A 41 1.28 -0.28 6.70
N GLU A 42 1.55 1.03 6.70
CA GLU A 42 1.34 1.89 7.86
C GLU A 42 0.75 3.24 7.47
N LEU A 43 -0.06 3.80 8.36
CA LEU A 43 -0.52 5.18 8.34
C LEU A 43 0.20 5.96 9.44
N ILE A 44 0.95 6.97 9.05
CA ILE A 44 1.82 7.74 9.93
C ILE A 44 1.51 9.23 9.77
N LYS A 45 1.17 9.88 10.88
CA LYS A 45 1.05 11.33 10.93
C LYS A 45 2.42 11.96 11.17
N VAL A 46 2.77 12.93 10.35
CA VAL A 46 3.92 13.81 10.56
C VAL A 46 3.39 15.14 11.06
N ASP A 47 3.78 15.55 12.27
CA ASP A 47 3.33 16.82 12.86
C ASP A 47 4.23 18.00 12.46
N VAL A 48 3.86 19.21 12.87
CA VAL A 48 4.61 20.45 12.59
C VAL A 48 6.02 20.47 13.19
N GLN A 49 6.31 19.60 14.15
CA GLN A 49 7.64 19.43 14.74
C GLN A 49 8.42 18.27 14.13
N HIS A 50 7.93 17.72 13.00
CA HIS A 50 8.47 16.53 12.32
C HIS A 50 8.50 15.27 13.19
N LYS A 51 7.62 15.16 14.21
CA LYS A 51 7.44 13.92 14.97
C LYS A 51 6.50 12.99 14.25
N TYR A 52 6.80 11.70 14.34
CA TYR A 52 6.05 10.63 13.71
C TYR A 52 5.10 9.97 14.71
N GLN A 53 3.81 9.87 14.35
CA GLN A 53 2.80 9.14 15.09
C GLN A 53 2.16 8.10 14.20
N ARG A 54 2.35 6.83 14.50
CA ARG A 54 1.66 5.75 13.78
C ARG A 54 0.20 5.70 14.23
N LEU A 55 -0.72 5.83 13.26
CA LEU A 55 -2.17 5.83 13.46
C LEU A 55 -2.82 4.51 13.04
N GLY A 56 -2.21 3.78 12.10
CA GLY A 56 -2.68 2.49 11.63
C GLY A 56 -1.55 1.64 11.07
N ARG A 57 -1.74 0.32 11.03
CA ARG A 57 -0.77 -0.64 10.49
C ARG A 57 -1.43 -1.91 10.00
N SER A 58 -0.71 -2.71 9.22
CA SER A 58 -1.11 -4.11 9.01
C SER A 58 -0.81 -4.96 10.25
N HIS A 59 -1.76 -5.86 10.59
CA HIS A 59 -1.63 -6.81 11.70
C HIS A 59 -1.13 -8.19 11.25
N ASP A 60 -1.04 -8.38 9.93
CA ASP A 60 -0.56 -9.62 9.33
C ASP A 60 0.34 -9.29 8.11
N ASP A 61 0.05 -9.82 6.93
CA ASP A 61 0.83 -9.55 5.73
C ASP A 61 0.81 -8.04 5.38
N ALA A 62 1.95 -7.50 4.94
CA ALA A 62 1.97 -6.21 4.27
C ALA A 62 1.30 -6.30 2.88
N ALA A 63 0.85 -5.17 2.34
CA ALA A 63 0.20 -5.14 1.02
C ALA A 63 1.11 -5.71 -0.07
N GLY A 64 2.39 -5.35 -0.11
CA GLY A 64 3.34 -5.87 -1.10
C GLY A 64 3.58 -7.37 -0.93
N GLU A 65 3.67 -7.86 0.30
CA GLU A 65 3.75 -9.30 0.58
C GLU A 65 2.50 -10.04 0.10
N ALA A 66 1.31 -9.44 0.24
CA ALA A 66 0.07 -10.01 -0.30
C ALA A 66 0.11 -10.09 -1.83
N PHE A 67 0.63 -9.06 -2.52
CA PHE A 67 0.86 -9.11 -3.97
C PHE A 67 1.78 -10.27 -4.36
N ASP A 68 2.91 -10.45 -3.68
CA ASP A 68 3.87 -11.53 -3.97
C ASP A 68 3.26 -12.92 -3.75
N LYS A 69 2.51 -13.10 -2.66
CA LYS A 69 1.84 -14.35 -2.33
C LYS A 69 0.75 -14.70 -3.35
N VAL A 70 -0.07 -13.72 -3.78
CA VAL A 70 -1.12 -13.94 -4.78
C VAL A 70 -0.53 -14.15 -6.17
N ALA A 71 0.52 -13.41 -6.56
CA ALA A 71 1.23 -13.65 -7.81
C ALA A 71 1.72 -15.10 -7.90
N ARG A 72 2.29 -15.63 -6.81
CA ARG A 72 2.71 -17.04 -6.74
C ARG A 72 1.55 -18.02 -6.89
N LEU A 73 0.38 -17.75 -6.28
CA LEU A 73 -0.83 -18.58 -6.45
C LEU A 73 -1.32 -18.61 -7.89
N LEU A 74 -1.14 -17.52 -8.62
CA LEU A 74 -1.51 -17.37 -10.03
C LEU A 74 -0.43 -17.88 -11.01
N GLY A 75 0.73 -18.33 -10.51
CA GLY A 75 1.85 -18.76 -11.34
C GLY A 75 2.58 -17.63 -12.06
N LEU A 76 2.49 -16.40 -11.52
CA LEU A 76 3.16 -15.22 -12.08
C LEU A 76 4.59 -15.07 -11.54
N SER A 77 5.40 -14.27 -12.22
CA SER A 77 6.80 -14.00 -11.86
C SER A 77 6.92 -13.11 -10.62
N TYR A 78 8.09 -13.15 -9.99
CA TYR A 78 8.50 -12.20 -8.97
C TYR A 78 9.24 -11.01 -9.61
N PRO A 79 9.08 -9.76 -9.11
CA PRO A 79 8.21 -9.35 -7.99
C PRO A 79 6.72 -9.32 -8.37
N GLY A 80 5.86 -9.72 -7.40
CA GLY A 80 4.43 -9.96 -7.63
C GLY A 80 3.64 -8.71 -7.96
N GLY A 81 3.97 -7.56 -7.37
CA GLY A 81 3.27 -6.30 -7.63
C GLY A 81 3.23 -5.93 -9.12
N PRO A 82 4.38 -5.76 -9.79
CA PRO A 82 4.45 -5.48 -11.22
C PRO A 82 3.82 -6.58 -12.09
N ALA A 83 3.99 -7.86 -11.71
CA ALA A 83 3.42 -8.99 -12.44
C ALA A 83 1.89 -8.98 -12.42
N ILE A 84 1.28 -8.78 -11.24
CA ILE A 84 -0.17 -8.64 -11.08
C ILE A 84 -0.68 -7.42 -11.85
N GLN A 85 -0.05 -6.24 -11.67
CA GLN A 85 -0.46 -5.03 -12.39
C GLN A 85 -0.46 -5.20 -13.91
N LYS A 86 0.54 -5.92 -14.46
CA LYS A 86 0.62 -6.18 -15.89
C LYS A 86 -0.56 -7.02 -16.39
N ILE A 87 -0.89 -8.10 -15.68
CA ILE A 87 -1.96 -9.03 -16.06
C ILE A 87 -3.33 -8.42 -15.78
N ALA A 88 -3.50 -7.68 -14.70
CA ALA A 88 -4.75 -7.03 -14.29
C ALA A 88 -5.30 -6.04 -15.34
N LYS A 89 -4.43 -5.49 -16.20
CA LYS A 89 -4.85 -4.57 -17.28
C LYS A 89 -5.88 -5.16 -18.23
N SER A 90 -5.87 -6.49 -18.41
CA SER A 90 -6.78 -7.20 -19.33
C SER A 90 -7.97 -7.85 -18.63
N GLY A 91 -8.06 -7.73 -17.29
CA GLY A 91 -9.09 -8.36 -16.48
C GLY A 91 -10.18 -7.38 -16.00
N ASP A 92 -11.31 -7.96 -15.59
CA ASP A 92 -12.41 -7.21 -14.97
C ASP A 92 -12.17 -7.07 -13.45
N PRO A 93 -11.96 -5.85 -12.92
CA PRO A 93 -11.68 -5.62 -11.50
C PRO A 93 -12.89 -5.89 -10.58
N LYS A 94 -14.10 -6.08 -11.14
CA LYS A 94 -15.32 -6.36 -10.37
C LYS A 94 -15.84 -7.78 -10.55
N LYS A 95 -15.11 -8.63 -11.27
CA LYS A 95 -15.52 -10.01 -11.55
C LYS A 95 -15.59 -10.86 -10.30
N PHE A 96 -14.66 -10.70 -9.38
CA PHE A 96 -14.61 -11.41 -8.11
C PHE A 96 -14.71 -10.44 -6.93
N LEU A 97 -15.64 -10.71 -6.03
CA LEU A 97 -15.81 -9.92 -4.81
C LEU A 97 -14.93 -10.51 -3.70
N PHE A 98 -13.76 -9.94 -3.52
CA PHE A 98 -12.87 -10.31 -2.43
C PHE A 98 -13.14 -9.47 -1.17
N PRO A 99 -12.87 -10.02 0.05
CA PRO A 99 -13.14 -9.31 1.29
C PRO A 99 -12.15 -8.18 1.53
N LYS A 100 -12.66 -7.06 2.02
CA LYS A 100 -11.85 -5.97 2.59
C LYS A 100 -11.49 -6.34 4.03
N GLY A 101 -10.35 -6.99 4.26
CA GLY A 101 -9.94 -7.44 5.60
C GLY A 101 -10.11 -6.35 6.67
N ARG A 102 -10.64 -6.74 7.83
CA ARG A 102 -10.83 -5.84 8.99
C ARG A 102 -10.10 -6.41 10.20
N VAL A 103 -9.60 -5.54 11.05
CA VAL A 103 -8.93 -5.91 12.30
C VAL A 103 -9.88 -5.67 13.45
N SER A 104 -10.25 -6.74 14.17
CA SER A 104 -11.15 -6.64 15.32
C SER A 104 -10.48 -5.91 16.47
N ASN A 105 -11.23 -5.01 17.13
CA ASN A 105 -10.82 -4.38 18.36
C ASN A 105 -11.34 -5.19 19.55
N PRO A 106 -10.50 -5.59 20.53
CA PRO A 106 -10.94 -6.30 21.72
C PRO A 106 -12.03 -5.57 22.54
N GLU A 107 -12.07 -4.24 22.46
CA GLU A 107 -13.07 -3.40 23.11
C GLU A 107 -14.40 -3.31 22.33
N GLY A 108 -14.50 -3.99 21.20
CA GLY A 108 -15.65 -4.03 20.30
C GLY A 108 -15.45 -3.28 18.99
N GLY A 109 -16.10 -3.75 17.94
CA GLY A 109 -15.97 -3.18 16.60
C GLY A 109 -14.64 -3.50 15.91
N PHE A 110 -14.13 -2.56 15.11
CA PHE A 110 -12.91 -2.71 14.31
C PHE A 110 -12.02 -1.48 14.44
N TYR A 111 -10.69 -1.68 14.40
CA TYR A 111 -9.75 -0.59 14.26
C TYR A 111 -9.97 0.12 12.91
N PRO A 112 -10.24 1.44 12.91
CA PRO A 112 -10.70 2.14 11.71
C PRO A 112 -9.63 2.30 10.62
N TYR A 113 -8.36 2.28 11.01
CA TYR A 113 -7.22 2.58 10.13
C TYR A 113 -6.27 1.40 9.92
N ASP A 114 -6.50 0.28 10.63
CA ASP A 114 -5.63 -0.88 10.56
C ASP A 114 -5.95 -1.78 9.36
N PHE A 115 -4.96 -2.52 8.89
CA PHE A 115 -5.04 -3.36 7.71
C PHE A 115 -4.89 -4.85 8.06
N SER A 116 -5.46 -5.70 7.21
CA SER A 116 -5.26 -7.16 7.23
C SER A 116 -5.39 -7.67 5.80
N PHE A 117 -4.40 -8.40 5.31
CA PHE A 117 -4.35 -8.94 3.96
C PHE A 117 -4.26 -10.47 3.90
N SER A 118 -3.97 -11.16 5.01
CA SER A 118 -3.85 -12.62 5.03
C SER A 118 -5.17 -13.32 4.68
N GLY A 119 -6.30 -12.77 5.16
CA GLY A 119 -7.64 -13.23 4.82
C GLY A 119 -7.97 -13.06 3.34
N LEU A 120 -7.50 -11.99 2.72
CA LEU A 120 -7.65 -11.74 1.29
C LEU A 120 -6.91 -12.79 0.46
N LYS A 121 -5.63 -13.09 0.79
CA LYS A 121 -4.87 -14.18 0.16
C LYS A 121 -5.62 -15.52 0.24
N THR A 122 -6.16 -15.84 1.40
CA THR A 122 -6.92 -17.09 1.62
C THR A 122 -8.19 -17.12 0.77
N SER A 123 -8.88 -15.97 0.62
CA SER A 123 -10.06 -15.87 -0.24
C SER A 123 -9.72 -16.11 -1.71
N VAL A 124 -8.62 -15.50 -2.21
CA VAL A 124 -8.13 -15.76 -3.56
C VAL A 124 -7.79 -17.22 -3.77
N PHE A 125 -7.07 -17.85 -2.83
CA PHE A 125 -6.75 -19.28 -2.88
C PHE A 125 -8.00 -20.14 -2.99
N ARG A 126 -9.00 -19.92 -2.13
CA ARG A 126 -10.28 -20.67 -2.16
C ARG A 126 -11.02 -20.48 -3.48
N GLN A 127 -10.99 -19.28 -4.05
CA GLN A 127 -11.61 -19.02 -5.36
C GLN A 127 -10.91 -19.79 -6.49
N ILE A 128 -9.57 -19.85 -6.47
CA ILE A 128 -8.78 -20.64 -7.42
C ILE A 128 -9.13 -22.13 -7.32
N GLU A 129 -9.13 -22.68 -6.11
CA GLU A 129 -9.46 -24.10 -5.88
C GLU A 129 -10.89 -24.43 -6.32
N LYS A 130 -11.86 -23.57 -6.06
CA LYS A 130 -13.22 -23.72 -6.53
C LYS A 130 -13.30 -23.82 -8.06
N ILE A 131 -12.63 -22.90 -8.78
CA ILE A 131 -12.64 -22.89 -10.26
C ILE A 131 -11.98 -24.17 -10.80
N ARG A 132 -10.86 -24.59 -10.19
CA ARG A 132 -10.17 -25.84 -10.56
C ARG A 132 -11.01 -27.08 -10.36
N SER A 133 -11.76 -27.17 -9.23
CA SER A 133 -12.65 -28.29 -8.96
C SER A 133 -13.82 -28.39 -9.94
N GLU A 134 -14.20 -27.29 -10.58
CA GLU A 134 -15.20 -27.24 -11.63
C GLU A 134 -14.62 -27.55 -13.04
N ASN A 135 -13.35 -27.95 -13.15
CA ASN A 135 -12.63 -28.18 -14.40
C ASN A 135 -12.68 -27.00 -15.39
N LYS A 136 -12.78 -25.78 -14.87
CA LYS A 136 -12.80 -24.55 -15.68
C LYS A 136 -11.39 -23.97 -15.86
N LYS A 137 -11.19 -23.30 -16.99
CA LYS A 137 -9.96 -22.49 -17.18
C LYS A 137 -9.91 -21.39 -16.15
N LEU A 138 -8.75 -21.23 -15.49
CA LEU A 138 -8.56 -20.19 -14.49
C LEU A 138 -8.49 -18.81 -15.17
N PRO A 139 -9.40 -17.85 -14.86
CA PRO A 139 -9.38 -16.51 -15.41
C PRO A 139 -8.37 -15.65 -14.62
N ILE A 140 -7.09 -15.84 -14.92
CA ILE A 140 -5.97 -15.24 -14.16
C ILE A 140 -6.05 -13.72 -14.21
N GLU A 141 -6.41 -13.14 -15.35
CA GLU A 141 -6.53 -11.71 -15.58
C GLU A 141 -7.60 -11.10 -14.67
N ASP A 142 -8.78 -11.71 -14.60
CA ASP A 142 -9.90 -11.22 -13.77
C ASP A 142 -9.59 -11.36 -12.27
N ILE A 143 -8.94 -12.46 -11.87
CA ILE A 143 -8.54 -12.66 -10.46
C ILE A 143 -7.49 -11.61 -10.07
N ALA A 144 -6.49 -11.39 -10.92
CA ALA A 144 -5.46 -10.39 -10.69
C ALA A 144 -6.05 -8.97 -10.61
N ALA A 145 -6.95 -8.62 -11.53
CA ALA A 145 -7.61 -7.31 -11.56
C ALA A 145 -8.50 -7.08 -10.32
N SER A 146 -9.27 -8.09 -9.92
CA SER A 146 -10.16 -8.01 -8.75
C SER A 146 -9.37 -7.95 -7.43
N PHE A 147 -8.24 -8.68 -7.35
CA PHE A 147 -7.33 -8.62 -6.21
C PHE A 147 -6.66 -7.25 -6.10
N GLU A 148 -6.05 -6.76 -7.18
CA GLU A 148 -5.42 -5.45 -7.22
C GLU A 148 -6.39 -4.34 -6.83
N TYR A 149 -7.62 -4.41 -7.36
CA TYR A 149 -8.67 -3.44 -7.07
C TYR A 149 -9.00 -3.40 -5.58
N VAL A 150 -9.26 -4.54 -4.94
CA VAL A 150 -9.64 -4.55 -3.52
C VAL A 150 -8.50 -4.11 -2.60
N VAL A 151 -7.24 -4.43 -2.93
CA VAL A 151 -6.08 -3.93 -2.17
C VAL A 151 -6.01 -2.42 -2.28
N ALA A 152 -6.08 -1.86 -3.49
CA ALA A 152 -6.07 -0.42 -3.71
C ALA A 152 -7.24 0.27 -3.00
N GLU A 153 -8.45 -0.28 -3.11
CA GLU A 153 -9.66 0.24 -2.46
C GLU A 153 -9.51 0.32 -0.94
N VAL A 154 -9.00 -0.74 -0.30
CA VAL A 154 -8.78 -0.78 1.16
C VAL A 154 -7.74 0.25 1.59
N LEU A 155 -6.63 0.37 0.85
CA LEU A 155 -5.58 1.34 1.14
C LEU A 155 -6.12 2.77 1.03
N VAL A 156 -6.86 3.06 -0.05
CA VAL A 156 -7.45 4.39 -0.30
C VAL A 156 -8.50 4.75 0.76
N GLU A 157 -9.49 3.88 0.99
CA GLU A 157 -10.59 4.16 1.94
C GLU A 157 -10.07 4.47 3.34
N ARG A 158 -9.11 3.68 3.85
CA ARG A 158 -8.58 3.88 5.20
C ARG A 158 -7.67 5.09 5.31
N SER A 159 -6.89 5.38 4.27
CA SER A 159 -6.03 6.55 4.25
C SER A 159 -6.83 7.85 4.23
N ILE A 160 -7.83 7.94 3.35
CA ILE A 160 -8.70 9.13 3.28
C ILE A 160 -9.49 9.29 4.57
N ARG A 161 -10.10 8.21 5.08
CA ARG A 161 -10.80 8.25 6.37
C ARG A 161 -9.88 8.74 7.49
N CYS A 162 -8.66 8.20 7.59
CA CYS A 162 -7.69 8.61 8.61
C CYS A 162 -7.33 10.09 8.48
N ALA A 163 -7.10 10.59 7.25
CA ALA A 163 -6.80 11.99 7.02
C ALA A 163 -7.94 12.90 7.50
N LEU A 164 -9.19 12.57 7.15
CA LEU A 164 -10.38 13.33 7.54
C LEU A 164 -10.59 13.31 9.06
N ASP A 165 -10.56 12.14 9.68
CA ASP A 165 -10.77 11.98 11.13
C ASP A 165 -9.66 12.69 11.95
N GLN A 166 -8.45 12.86 11.37
CA GLN A 166 -7.33 13.59 11.98
C GLN A 166 -7.27 15.08 11.62
N GLY A 167 -8.22 15.58 10.84
CA GLY A 167 -8.24 16.96 10.37
C GLY A 167 -7.05 17.32 9.47
N LEU A 168 -6.51 16.34 8.73
CA LEU A 168 -5.37 16.53 7.83
C LEU A 168 -5.86 16.69 6.38
N ASN A 169 -5.42 17.75 5.73
CA ASN A 169 -5.79 18.07 4.35
C ASN A 169 -4.71 17.67 3.33
N SER A 170 -3.67 16.97 3.76
CA SER A 170 -2.57 16.50 2.92
C SER A 170 -2.21 15.05 3.24
N LEU A 171 -2.07 14.23 2.20
CA LEU A 171 -1.68 12.84 2.28
C LEU A 171 -0.53 12.55 1.32
N VAL A 172 0.45 11.82 1.81
CA VAL A 172 1.67 11.42 1.09
C VAL A 172 1.62 9.92 0.85
N LEU A 173 2.00 9.47 -0.33
CA LEU A 173 2.07 8.06 -0.69
C LEU A 173 3.52 7.68 -1.02
N VAL A 174 4.11 6.76 -0.23
CA VAL A 174 5.51 6.31 -0.34
C VAL A 174 5.65 4.79 -0.23
N GLY A 175 6.80 4.25 -0.63
CA GLY A 175 7.13 2.83 -0.61
C GLY A 175 6.88 2.13 -1.95
N GLY A 176 7.40 0.90 -2.11
CA GLY A 176 7.39 0.19 -3.40
C GLY A 176 6.01 -0.05 -4.01
N VAL A 177 4.98 -0.32 -3.18
CA VAL A 177 3.59 -0.48 -3.66
C VAL A 177 2.98 0.86 -4.08
N ALA A 178 3.53 1.99 -3.62
CA ALA A 178 3.13 3.33 -4.06
C ALA A 178 3.37 3.56 -5.57
N ALA A 179 4.16 2.71 -6.22
CA ALA A 179 4.34 2.71 -7.68
C ALA A 179 3.14 2.09 -8.44
N ASN A 180 2.22 1.40 -7.75
CA ASN A 180 1.07 0.78 -8.39
C ASN A 180 0.14 1.83 -9.00
N VAL A 181 -0.12 1.70 -10.31
CA VAL A 181 -0.88 2.70 -11.08
C VAL A 181 -2.32 2.80 -10.59
N ARG A 182 -2.99 1.66 -10.37
CA ARG A 182 -4.39 1.65 -9.89
C ARG A 182 -4.51 2.32 -8.52
N LEU A 183 -3.58 2.04 -7.61
CA LEU A 183 -3.56 2.68 -6.29
C LEU A 183 -3.46 4.20 -6.41
N ARG A 184 -2.55 4.69 -7.27
CA ARG A 184 -2.38 6.14 -7.52
C ARG A 184 -3.63 6.78 -8.10
N GLU A 185 -4.21 6.18 -9.14
CA GLU A 185 -5.43 6.68 -9.77
C GLU A 185 -6.60 6.75 -8.79
N MET A 186 -6.85 5.68 -8.04
CA MET A 186 -7.92 5.64 -7.05
C MET A 186 -7.67 6.61 -5.89
N MET A 187 -6.42 6.77 -5.45
CA MET A 187 -6.04 7.72 -4.40
C MET A 187 -6.29 9.16 -4.84
N LEU A 188 -5.85 9.53 -6.05
CA LEU A 188 -6.07 10.88 -6.59
C LEU A 188 -7.56 11.19 -6.75
N ALA A 189 -8.33 10.25 -7.31
CA ALA A 189 -9.78 10.43 -7.47
C ALA A 189 -10.48 10.62 -6.12
N LYS A 190 -10.21 9.72 -5.15
CA LYS A 190 -10.86 9.77 -3.83
C LYS A 190 -10.43 10.98 -3.00
N ALA A 191 -9.19 11.39 -3.12
CA ALA A 191 -8.68 12.58 -2.45
C ALA A 191 -9.32 13.87 -3.00
N SER A 192 -9.48 13.96 -4.33
CA SER A 192 -10.17 15.09 -4.97
C SER A 192 -11.62 15.21 -4.50
N GLU A 193 -12.36 14.09 -4.37
CA GLU A 193 -13.72 14.08 -3.83
C GLU A 193 -13.82 14.59 -2.38
N ASN A 194 -12.73 14.50 -1.61
CA ASN A 194 -12.69 14.85 -0.19
C ASN A 194 -11.80 16.07 0.12
N GLU A 195 -11.40 16.82 -0.89
CA GLU A 195 -10.55 18.02 -0.77
C GLU A 195 -9.20 17.77 -0.06
N VAL A 196 -8.68 16.53 -0.16
CA VAL A 196 -7.38 16.14 0.38
C VAL A 196 -6.31 16.29 -0.71
N LYS A 197 -5.24 17.02 -0.43
CA LYS A 197 -4.10 17.16 -1.35
C LYS A 197 -3.24 15.91 -1.32
N ILE A 198 -2.88 15.37 -2.49
CA ILE A 198 -2.00 14.21 -2.58
C ILE A 198 -0.61 14.63 -3.05
N ALA A 199 0.40 14.18 -2.32
CA ALA A 199 1.78 14.19 -2.75
C ALA A 199 2.25 12.75 -2.98
N LEU A 200 2.72 12.47 -4.19
CA LEU A 200 3.22 11.16 -4.60
C LEU A 200 4.74 11.21 -4.68
N ALA A 201 5.43 10.26 -4.05
CA ALA A 201 6.86 10.11 -4.29
C ALA A 201 7.12 9.86 -5.79
N PRO A 202 8.19 10.44 -6.38
CA PRO A 202 8.59 10.13 -7.73
C PRO A 202 8.76 8.61 -7.91
N MET A 203 8.38 8.08 -9.07
CA MET A 203 8.35 6.63 -9.30
C MET A 203 9.71 5.96 -9.05
N GLU A 204 10.79 6.64 -9.39
CA GLU A 204 12.18 6.18 -9.21
C GLU A 204 12.60 6.08 -7.74
N PHE A 205 11.92 6.81 -6.83
CA PHE A 205 12.20 6.79 -5.39
C PHE A 205 11.18 6.01 -4.57
N CYS A 206 10.23 5.32 -5.20
CA CYS A 206 9.26 4.49 -4.49
C CYS A 206 9.86 3.22 -3.90
N THR A 207 10.85 2.60 -4.59
CA THR A 207 11.57 1.42 -4.10
C THR A 207 12.80 1.81 -3.30
N ASP A 208 13.43 0.84 -2.62
CA ASP A 208 14.67 1.06 -1.86
C ASP A 208 15.75 1.67 -2.76
N ASN A 209 16.30 2.78 -2.32
CA ASN A 209 17.33 3.51 -3.03
C ASN A 209 18.23 4.30 -2.07
N ALA A 210 19.43 4.69 -2.51
CA ALA A 210 20.36 5.44 -1.67
C ALA A 210 19.91 6.90 -1.43
N ALA A 211 19.19 7.51 -2.37
CA ALA A 211 18.76 8.91 -2.25
C ALA A 211 17.77 9.10 -1.07
N MET A 212 16.88 8.15 -0.81
CA MET A 212 15.96 8.22 0.32
C MET A 212 16.65 8.21 1.69
N ILE A 213 17.89 7.67 1.77
CA ILE A 213 18.68 7.64 3.00
C ILE A 213 19.44 8.97 3.19
N GLY A 214 19.74 9.67 2.10
CA GLY A 214 20.41 10.95 2.12
C GLY A 214 19.48 12.16 2.20
N ALA A 215 18.16 11.95 2.05
CA ALA A 215 17.15 12.99 2.15
C ALA A 215 16.76 13.23 3.61
#